data_637c98822df858ef057a6cc3ec2c15b8
#
_entry.id   637c98822df858ef057a6cc3ec2c15b8
#
_cell.length_a   1.000
_cell.length_b   1.000
_cell.length_c   1.000
_cell.angle_alpha   90.00
_cell.angle_beta   90.00
_cell.angle_gamma   90.00
#
_symmetry.space_group_name_H-M   'P 1'
#
loop_
_entity.id
_entity.type
_entity.pdbx_description
1 polymer ?
#
loop_
_entity_poly.entity_id
_entity_poly.type
_entity_poly.pdbx_seq_one_letter_code
_entity_poly.pdbx_strand_id
1 'polypeptide(L)'
;MRLALECPTRMLEQIQPFADFDWVLADRMLKEPEYAKYYAETGKVKFLDNSVNELGEPLDLEQMAKAREMLGPSTCYIVSPDWLGDSRKTLEAYASALKLFPPQFVVPVLQGASFEEVLDCLGAYMSVVAQGARIILSIPYDIASSRQDPPELMSLRRALVVSQLPKEVSVHLLGFTSLNEFIWYKDRHNVLSIDTGLPILLGLQEKV
;
A
#
# COMPACT_ATOMS: atom_id res chain seq x y z
N MET A 1 -11.99 8.92 -4.87
CA MET A 1 -11.09 7.79 -4.53
C MET A 1 -10.55 7.22 -5.82
N ARG A 2 -9.26 6.93 -5.91
CA ARG A 2 -8.58 6.37 -7.08
C ARG A 2 -8.33 4.87 -6.89
N LEU A 3 -8.31 4.12 -7.96
CA LEU A 3 -8.20 2.66 -7.96
C LEU A 3 -6.89 2.20 -8.63
N ALA A 4 -6.16 1.32 -7.97
CA ALA A 4 -5.16 0.46 -8.58
C ALA A 4 -5.63 -1.00 -8.60
N LEU A 5 -5.23 -1.72 -9.63
CA LEU A 5 -5.61 -3.12 -9.82
C LEU A 5 -4.36 -4.01 -9.83
N GLU A 6 -4.35 -5.00 -8.96
CA GLU A 6 -3.36 -6.05 -9.00
C GLU A 6 -3.83 -7.19 -9.90
N CYS A 7 -2.97 -7.64 -10.80
CA CYS A 7 -3.29 -8.75 -11.68
C CYS A 7 -2.04 -9.56 -12.07
N PRO A 8 -2.22 -10.80 -12.53
CA PRO A 8 -1.13 -11.59 -13.10
C PRO A 8 -0.52 -10.91 -14.33
N THR A 9 0.79 -11.10 -14.56
CA THR A 9 1.53 -10.49 -15.68
C THR A 9 0.82 -10.70 -17.04
N ARG A 10 0.29 -11.88 -17.31
CA ARG A 10 -0.46 -12.20 -18.53
C ARG A 10 -1.75 -11.40 -18.77
N MET A 11 -2.22 -10.67 -17.75
CA MET A 11 -3.47 -9.89 -17.78
C MET A 11 -3.23 -8.36 -17.74
N LEU A 12 -1.99 -7.92 -17.64
CA LEU A 12 -1.66 -6.50 -17.48
C LEU A 12 -2.26 -5.62 -18.57
N GLU A 13 -2.09 -5.98 -19.85
CA GLU A 13 -2.62 -5.20 -20.97
C GLU A 13 -4.16 -5.08 -20.97
N GLN A 14 -4.84 -6.08 -20.40
CA GLN A 14 -6.30 -6.13 -20.38
C GLN A 14 -6.88 -5.40 -19.17
N ILE A 15 -6.22 -5.45 -18.02
CA ILE A 15 -6.75 -5.00 -16.74
C ILE A 15 -6.24 -3.59 -16.37
N GLN A 16 -4.97 -3.30 -16.57
CA GLN A 16 -4.39 -2.03 -16.15
C GLN A 16 -5.00 -0.78 -16.81
N PRO A 17 -5.59 -0.82 -18.02
CA PRO A 17 -6.33 0.32 -18.56
C PRO A 17 -7.47 0.82 -17.66
N PHE A 18 -8.02 -0.02 -16.80
CA PHE A 18 -9.09 0.34 -15.85
C PHE A 18 -8.58 0.91 -14.53
N ALA A 19 -7.28 0.86 -14.26
CA ALA A 19 -6.66 1.44 -13.07
C ALA A 19 -6.33 2.92 -13.28
N ASP A 20 -6.50 3.74 -12.23
CA ASP A 20 -6.15 5.17 -12.25
C ASP A 20 -4.64 5.40 -12.08
N PHE A 21 -3.95 4.47 -11.43
CA PHE A 21 -2.50 4.48 -11.21
C PHE A 21 -1.98 3.04 -11.11
N ASP A 22 -0.68 2.86 -11.20
CA ASP A 22 -0.05 1.54 -11.17
C ASP A 22 0.36 1.17 -9.73
N TRP A 23 -0.09 0.00 -9.26
CA TRP A 23 0.42 -0.67 -8.09
C TRP A 23 1.42 -1.74 -8.52
N VAL A 24 2.68 -1.59 -8.10
CA VAL A 24 3.80 -2.37 -8.64
C VAL A 24 4.49 -3.12 -7.53
N LEU A 25 4.51 -4.44 -7.60
CA LEU A 25 5.21 -5.29 -6.64
C LEU A 25 6.71 -5.33 -6.96
N ALA A 26 7.54 -4.92 -6.00
CA ALA A 26 8.98 -4.78 -6.22
C ALA A 26 9.67 -6.13 -6.48
N ASP A 27 9.22 -7.21 -5.84
CA ASP A 27 9.77 -8.54 -6.07
C ASP A 27 9.54 -9.03 -7.49
N ARG A 28 8.37 -8.74 -8.07
CA ARG A 28 8.02 -9.08 -9.44
C ARG A 28 8.79 -8.22 -10.45
N MET A 29 9.03 -6.94 -10.14
CA MET A 29 9.93 -6.10 -10.95
C MET A 29 11.30 -6.72 -11.12
N LEU A 30 11.82 -7.34 -10.05
CA LEU A 30 13.16 -7.96 -10.05
C LEU A 30 13.18 -9.34 -10.70
N LYS A 31 12.07 -10.07 -10.72
CA LYS A 31 12.01 -11.48 -11.12
C LYS A 31 11.34 -11.72 -12.47
N GLU A 32 10.42 -10.85 -12.89
CA GLU A 32 9.58 -11.04 -14.08
C GLU A 32 9.89 -9.97 -15.15
N PRO A 33 10.69 -10.27 -16.20
CA PRO A 33 11.06 -9.27 -17.21
C PRO A 33 9.89 -8.63 -17.95
N GLU A 34 8.83 -9.39 -18.23
CA GLU A 34 7.62 -8.89 -18.90
C GLU A 34 6.84 -7.92 -18.00
N TYR A 35 6.76 -8.22 -16.69
CA TYR A 35 6.15 -7.34 -15.70
C TYR A 35 6.93 -6.02 -15.61
N ALA A 36 8.25 -6.12 -15.49
CA ALA A 36 9.12 -4.96 -15.40
C ALA A 36 9.05 -4.08 -16.64
N LYS A 37 9.08 -4.70 -17.85
CA LYS A 37 8.94 -3.99 -19.12
C LYS A 37 7.62 -3.23 -19.18
N TYR A 38 6.50 -3.89 -18.86
CA TYR A 38 5.18 -3.27 -18.90
C TYR A 38 5.14 -2.01 -18.04
N TYR A 39 5.53 -2.10 -16.76
CA TYR A 39 5.46 -0.95 -15.85
C TYR A 39 6.51 0.12 -16.11
N ALA A 40 7.64 -0.20 -16.72
CA ALA A 40 8.61 0.79 -17.17
C ALA A 40 8.05 1.69 -18.29
N GLU A 41 7.18 1.13 -19.14
CA GLU A 41 6.63 1.81 -20.32
C GLU A 41 5.33 2.60 -20.02
N THR A 42 4.63 2.31 -18.92
CA THR A 42 3.41 3.06 -18.58
C THR A 42 3.72 4.50 -18.17
N GLY A 43 2.89 5.43 -18.61
CA GLY A 43 2.99 6.86 -18.24
C GLY A 43 2.27 7.22 -16.93
N LYS A 44 1.68 6.23 -16.24
CA LYS A 44 0.92 6.45 -15.00
C LYS A 44 1.83 6.76 -13.81
N VAL A 45 1.25 7.41 -12.78
CA VAL A 45 1.84 7.47 -11.45
C VAL A 45 1.93 6.05 -10.89
N LYS A 46 3.02 5.74 -10.22
CA LYS A 46 3.29 4.40 -9.67
C LYS A 46 3.42 4.44 -8.17
N PHE A 47 2.96 3.36 -7.53
CA PHE A 47 3.31 3.01 -6.16
C PHE A 47 4.10 1.71 -6.22
N LEU A 48 5.35 1.75 -5.77
CA LEU A 48 6.22 0.58 -5.67
C LEU A 48 6.07 -0.02 -4.28
N ASP A 49 5.43 -1.17 -4.23
CA ASP A 49 5.18 -1.92 -3.01
C ASP A 49 6.37 -2.80 -2.63
N ASN A 50 6.58 -2.96 -1.33
CA ASN A 50 7.70 -3.72 -0.76
C ASN A 50 7.52 -5.25 -0.78
N SER A 51 6.37 -5.73 -1.26
CA SER A 51 6.03 -7.15 -1.45
C SER A 51 6.01 -8.00 -0.16
N VAL A 52 5.75 -7.39 0.98
CA VAL A 52 5.75 -8.10 2.28
C VAL A 52 4.70 -9.22 2.32
N ASN A 53 3.54 -9.03 1.69
CA ASN A 53 2.48 -10.02 1.67
C ASN A 53 2.84 -11.26 0.86
N GLU A 54 3.58 -11.10 -0.24
CA GLU A 54 4.01 -12.15 -1.15
C GLU A 54 5.19 -12.96 -0.56
N LEU A 55 6.10 -12.27 0.15
CA LEU A 55 7.35 -12.85 0.63
C LEU A 55 7.31 -13.26 2.12
N GLY A 56 6.38 -12.71 2.90
CA GLY A 56 6.31 -12.86 4.35
C GLY A 56 7.23 -11.92 5.14
N GLU A 57 8.16 -11.26 4.44
CA GLU A 57 9.03 -10.19 4.93
C GLU A 57 9.23 -9.16 3.81
N PRO A 58 9.44 -7.88 4.14
CA PRO A 58 9.65 -6.86 3.11
C PRO A 58 10.99 -7.06 2.40
N LEU A 59 11.06 -6.65 1.13
CA LEU A 59 12.33 -6.51 0.44
C LEU A 59 13.22 -5.48 1.15
N ASP A 60 14.53 -5.72 1.09
CA ASP A 60 15.49 -4.74 1.59
C ASP A 60 15.50 -3.45 0.71
N LEU A 61 16.04 -2.37 1.29
CA LEU A 61 16.03 -1.07 0.63
C LEU A 61 16.92 -1.01 -0.64
N GLU A 62 17.95 -1.85 -0.75
CA GLU A 62 18.79 -1.92 -1.94
C GLU A 62 18.02 -2.56 -3.10
N GLN A 63 17.28 -3.64 -2.83
CA GLN A 63 16.40 -4.27 -3.79
C GLN A 63 15.26 -3.34 -4.21
N MET A 64 14.67 -2.60 -3.26
CA MET A 64 13.66 -1.58 -3.54
C MET A 64 14.21 -0.47 -4.46
N ALA A 65 15.44 0.01 -4.21
CA ALA A 65 16.10 1.00 -5.04
C ALA A 65 16.32 0.49 -6.47
N LYS A 66 16.78 -0.75 -6.61
CA LYS A 66 16.94 -1.39 -7.92
C LYS A 66 15.61 -1.53 -8.67
N ALA A 67 14.56 -1.98 -8.01
CA ALA A 67 13.22 -2.06 -8.60
C ALA A 67 12.72 -0.67 -9.02
N ARG A 68 12.98 0.37 -8.21
CA ARG A 68 12.64 1.76 -8.53
C ARG A 68 13.37 2.27 -9.78
N GLU A 69 14.66 1.95 -9.94
CA GLU A 69 15.44 2.33 -11.13
C GLU A 69 14.86 1.71 -12.41
N MET A 70 14.40 0.46 -12.34
CA MET A 70 13.79 -0.22 -13.48
C MET A 70 12.47 0.43 -13.96
N LEU A 71 11.78 1.19 -13.12
CA LEU A 71 10.55 1.93 -13.48
C LEU A 71 10.82 3.21 -14.31
N GLY A 72 12.09 3.59 -14.48
CA GLY A 72 12.46 4.77 -15.26
C GLY A 72 12.04 6.10 -14.61
N PRO A 73 11.89 7.19 -15.40
CA PRO A 73 11.72 8.56 -14.88
C PRO A 73 10.31 8.90 -14.39
N SER A 74 9.36 7.95 -14.41
CA SER A 74 7.98 8.21 -13.98
C SER A 74 7.88 8.59 -12.50
N THR A 75 6.85 9.37 -12.14
CA THR A 75 6.52 9.66 -10.73
C THR A 75 6.21 8.36 -10.02
N CYS A 76 7.01 8.04 -9.01
CA CYS A 76 6.88 6.81 -8.25
C CYS A 76 6.94 7.08 -6.75
N TYR A 77 5.89 6.68 -6.07
CA TYR A 77 5.83 6.62 -4.62
C TYR A 77 6.39 5.28 -4.15
N ILE A 78 7.16 5.30 -3.08
CA ILE A 78 7.80 4.11 -2.49
C ILE A 78 7.03 3.77 -1.22
N VAL A 79 6.30 2.68 -1.23
CA VAL A 79 5.70 2.14 0.00
C VAL A 79 6.85 1.63 0.87
N SER A 80 7.04 2.25 2.04
CA SER A 80 8.18 1.91 2.88
C SER A 80 8.13 0.45 3.30
N PRO A 81 9.25 -0.24 3.44
CA PRO A 81 9.24 -1.57 4.01
C PRO A 81 8.50 -1.59 5.35
N ASP A 82 7.61 -2.55 5.52
CA ASP A 82 6.83 -2.72 6.73
C ASP A 82 6.85 -4.17 7.20
N TRP A 83 6.73 -4.35 8.49
CA TRP A 83 6.76 -5.67 9.12
C TRP A 83 5.37 -5.96 9.69
N LEU A 84 4.72 -7.01 9.19
CA LEU A 84 3.37 -7.36 9.57
C LEU A 84 3.23 -7.49 11.09
N GLY A 85 2.39 -6.65 11.69
CA GLY A 85 2.16 -6.60 13.13
C GLY A 85 3.31 -6.07 13.99
N ASP A 86 4.40 -5.54 13.42
CA ASP A 86 5.55 -4.98 14.16
C ASP A 86 5.73 -3.49 13.86
N SER A 87 5.08 -2.64 14.66
CA SER A 87 5.13 -1.19 14.52
C SER A 87 6.55 -0.63 14.66
N ARG A 88 7.36 -1.19 15.57
CA ARG A 88 8.72 -0.70 15.84
C ARG A 88 9.63 -0.93 14.64
N LYS A 89 9.67 -2.16 14.11
CA LYS A 89 10.49 -2.46 12.91
C LYS A 89 10.02 -1.66 11.71
N THR A 90 8.72 -1.46 11.55
CA THR A 90 8.13 -0.66 10.48
C THR A 90 8.59 0.81 10.56
N LEU A 91 8.57 1.41 11.74
CA LEU A 91 9.07 2.78 11.96
C LEU A 91 10.58 2.90 11.69
N GLU A 92 11.39 1.91 12.12
CA GLU A 92 12.82 1.86 11.86
C GLU A 92 13.11 1.75 10.34
N ALA A 93 12.32 0.93 9.62
CA ALA A 93 12.43 0.78 8.17
C ALA A 93 12.02 2.06 7.43
N TYR A 94 10.94 2.72 7.86
CA TYR A 94 10.53 4.02 7.31
C TYR A 94 11.64 5.07 7.49
N ALA A 95 12.21 5.20 8.70
CA ALA A 95 13.31 6.12 8.95
C ALA A 95 14.55 5.83 8.08
N SER A 96 14.76 4.56 7.74
CA SER A 96 15.84 4.14 6.83
C SER A 96 15.52 4.45 5.38
N ALA A 97 14.26 4.27 4.95
CA ALA A 97 13.81 4.63 3.60
C ALA A 97 13.93 6.14 3.33
N LEU A 98 13.66 6.99 4.32
CA LEU A 98 13.84 8.45 4.22
C LEU A 98 15.28 8.91 3.98
N LYS A 99 16.28 8.05 4.27
CA LYS A 99 17.70 8.34 3.98
C LYS A 99 18.08 8.02 2.54
N LEU A 100 17.34 7.11 1.90
CA LEU A 100 17.62 6.61 0.55
C LEU A 100 16.75 7.25 -0.53
N PHE A 101 15.48 7.52 -0.20
CA PHE A 101 14.51 8.07 -1.15
C PHE A 101 14.10 9.49 -0.76
N PRO A 102 13.74 10.35 -1.73
CA PRO A 102 13.22 11.69 -1.43
C PRO A 102 11.96 11.59 -0.56
N PRO A 103 11.89 12.29 0.60
CA PRO A 103 10.84 12.10 1.61
C PRO A 103 9.41 12.27 1.08
N GLN A 104 9.21 13.15 0.10
CA GLN A 104 7.88 13.40 -0.50
C GLN A 104 7.33 12.22 -1.32
N PHE A 105 8.16 11.23 -1.62
CA PHE A 105 7.78 10.02 -2.35
C PHE A 105 7.76 8.78 -1.47
N VAL A 106 8.16 8.87 -0.20
CA VAL A 106 8.09 7.73 0.72
C VAL A 106 6.72 7.70 1.39
N VAL A 107 6.03 6.58 1.24
CA VAL A 107 4.70 6.31 1.76
C VAL A 107 4.83 5.45 3.02
N PRO A 108 4.60 5.99 4.22
CA PRO A 108 4.61 5.21 5.45
C PRO A 108 3.46 4.21 5.49
N VAL A 109 3.70 3.05 6.11
CA VAL A 109 2.69 2.02 6.35
C VAL A 109 2.40 1.93 7.82
N LEU A 110 1.12 1.90 8.19
CA LEU A 110 0.69 1.76 9.57
C LEU A 110 0.68 0.27 9.95
N GLN A 111 1.38 -0.09 11.02
CA GLN A 111 1.47 -1.47 11.52
C GLN A 111 1.37 -1.53 13.04
N GLY A 112 0.95 -2.70 13.56
CA GLY A 112 0.89 -3.02 14.98
C GLY A 112 0.11 -4.31 15.22
N ALA A 113 0.53 -5.11 16.20
CA ALA A 113 -0.13 -6.36 16.57
C ALA A 113 -1.41 -6.12 17.40
N SER A 114 -1.54 -4.95 18.00
CA SER A 114 -2.71 -4.51 18.78
C SER A 114 -3.17 -3.14 18.32
N PHE A 115 -4.40 -2.78 18.70
CA PHE A 115 -4.93 -1.44 18.40
C PHE A 115 -4.12 -0.33 19.11
N GLU A 116 -3.59 -0.60 20.30
CA GLU A 116 -2.72 0.31 21.05
C GLU A 116 -1.41 0.57 20.29
N GLU A 117 -0.72 -0.48 19.83
CA GLU A 117 0.50 -0.36 19.03
C GLU A 117 0.26 0.39 17.70
N VAL A 118 -0.90 0.18 17.06
CA VAL A 118 -1.30 0.93 15.87
C VAL A 118 -1.45 2.41 16.17
N LEU A 119 -2.06 2.77 17.32
CA LEU A 119 -2.20 4.17 17.73
C LEU A 119 -0.85 4.81 18.08
N ASP A 120 0.06 4.07 18.68
CA ASP A 120 1.43 4.53 18.96
C ASP A 120 2.21 4.76 17.64
N CYS A 121 2.12 3.83 16.70
CA CYS A 121 2.70 3.98 15.37
C CYS A 121 2.12 5.21 14.65
N LEU A 122 0.81 5.39 14.72
CA LEU A 122 0.14 6.57 14.18
C LEU A 122 0.66 7.86 14.83
N GLY A 123 0.80 7.89 16.16
CA GLY A 123 1.35 9.03 16.91
C GLY A 123 2.74 9.44 16.41
N ALA A 124 3.60 8.47 16.10
CA ALA A 124 4.91 8.73 15.53
C ALA A 124 4.82 9.42 14.16
N TYR A 125 3.96 8.93 13.26
CA TYR A 125 3.75 9.58 11.94
C TYR A 125 3.10 10.97 12.07
N MET A 126 2.15 11.15 12.99
CA MET A 126 1.53 12.46 13.22
C MET A 126 2.54 13.49 13.73
N SER A 127 3.58 13.09 14.45
CA SER A 127 4.67 13.97 14.85
C SER A 127 5.44 14.52 13.65
N VAL A 128 5.58 13.75 12.58
CA VAL A 128 6.21 14.19 11.31
C VAL A 128 5.27 15.14 10.56
N VAL A 129 3.96 14.84 10.52
CA VAL A 129 2.95 15.72 9.90
C VAL A 129 2.87 17.07 10.60
N ALA A 130 2.95 17.10 11.94
CA ALA A 130 2.95 18.32 12.73
C ALA A 130 4.15 19.25 12.41
N GLN A 131 5.22 18.71 11.85
CA GLN A 131 6.37 19.46 11.35
C GLN A 131 6.20 19.98 9.91
N GLY A 132 4.99 19.86 9.34
CA GLY A 132 4.65 20.37 8.03
C GLY A 132 4.83 19.40 6.87
N ALA A 133 5.19 18.15 7.12
CA ALA A 133 5.27 17.13 6.08
C ALA A 133 3.87 16.72 5.59
N ARG A 134 3.71 16.62 4.29
CA ARG A 134 2.53 15.99 3.68
C ARG A 134 2.86 14.52 3.41
N ILE A 135 2.09 13.62 3.99
CA ILE A 135 2.23 12.19 3.79
C ILE A 135 0.97 11.57 3.19
N ILE A 136 1.14 10.48 2.47
CA ILE A 136 0.07 9.53 2.14
C ILE A 136 0.29 8.35 3.08
N LEU A 137 -0.60 8.13 4.04
CA LEU A 137 -0.49 7.04 4.99
C LEU A 137 -1.17 5.80 4.44
N SER A 138 -0.42 4.72 4.24
CA SER A 138 -0.97 3.43 3.86
C SER A 138 -1.47 2.66 5.07
N ILE A 139 -2.70 2.16 4.98
CA ILE A 139 -3.36 1.42 6.07
C ILE A 139 -3.73 0.03 5.55
N PRO A 140 -3.03 -1.03 6.01
CA PRO A 140 -3.31 -2.40 5.61
C PRO A 140 -4.70 -2.86 6.01
N TYR A 141 -5.23 -3.78 5.23
CA TYR A 141 -6.56 -4.34 5.47
C TYR A 141 -6.61 -5.19 6.76
N ASP A 142 -5.53 -5.86 7.12
CA ASP A 142 -5.40 -6.73 8.29
C ASP A 142 -4.82 -6.02 9.53
N ILE A 143 -4.89 -4.68 9.57
CA ILE A 143 -4.34 -3.88 10.67
C ILE A 143 -4.91 -4.28 12.04
N ALA A 144 -4.04 -4.46 13.02
CA ALA A 144 -4.40 -4.89 14.39
C ALA A 144 -5.27 -6.16 14.44
N SER A 145 -5.12 -7.05 13.46
CA SER A 145 -5.91 -8.27 13.34
C SER A 145 -5.04 -9.51 13.28
N SER A 146 -5.61 -10.64 13.60
CA SER A 146 -5.04 -11.93 13.26
C SER A 146 -5.52 -12.35 11.89
N ARG A 147 -4.74 -13.16 11.17
CA ARG A 147 -5.17 -13.74 9.88
C ARG A 147 -6.40 -14.67 10.00
N GLN A 148 -6.85 -14.95 11.23
CA GLN A 148 -8.04 -15.76 11.53
C GLN A 148 -9.29 -14.91 11.74
N ASP A 149 -9.16 -13.59 11.80
CA ASP A 149 -10.31 -12.70 11.98
C ASP A 149 -11.16 -12.65 10.70
N PRO A 150 -12.49 -12.59 10.82
CA PRO A 150 -13.37 -12.47 9.66
C PRO A 150 -13.13 -11.12 8.94
N PRO A 151 -13.27 -11.08 7.59
CA PRO A 151 -13.02 -9.88 6.79
C PRO A 151 -13.81 -8.63 7.24
N GLU A 152 -15.02 -8.83 7.74
CA GLU A 152 -15.86 -7.74 8.24
C GLU A 152 -15.25 -7.07 9.47
N LEU A 153 -14.64 -7.85 10.37
CA LEU A 153 -13.97 -7.33 11.56
C LEU A 153 -12.70 -6.57 11.18
N MET A 154 -11.93 -7.08 10.23
CA MET A 154 -10.75 -6.40 9.71
C MET A 154 -11.12 -5.06 9.07
N SER A 155 -12.13 -5.04 8.21
CA SER A 155 -12.66 -3.82 7.59
C SER A 155 -13.14 -2.80 8.64
N LEU A 156 -13.82 -3.25 9.69
CA LEU A 156 -14.27 -2.38 10.76
C LEU A 156 -13.09 -1.77 11.54
N ARG A 157 -12.08 -2.58 11.88
CA ARG A 157 -10.88 -2.09 12.58
C ARG A 157 -10.14 -1.03 11.75
N ARG A 158 -9.94 -1.29 10.46
CA ARG A 158 -9.34 -0.31 9.55
C ARG A 158 -10.16 0.97 9.49
N ALA A 159 -11.47 0.88 9.39
CA ALA A 159 -12.37 2.04 9.40
C ALA A 159 -12.29 2.84 10.71
N LEU A 160 -12.17 2.16 11.87
CA LEU A 160 -11.96 2.81 13.15
C LEU A 160 -10.63 3.58 13.19
N VAL A 161 -9.55 2.98 12.70
CA VAL A 161 -8.25 3.67 12.59
C VAL A 161 -8.36 4.90 11.68
N VAL A 162 -8.94 4.77 10.49
CA VAL A 162 -9.16 5.90 9.58
C VAL A 162 -10.01 7.00 10.22
N SER A 163 -10.96 6.63 11.10
CA SER A 163 -11.80 7.61 11.81
C SER A 163 -11.05 8.50 12.78
N GLN A 164 -9.91 8.04 13.30
CA GLN A 164 -9.04 8.80 14.22
C GLN A 164 -8.10 9.76 13.49
N LEU A 165 -7.95 9.62 12.17
CA LEU A 165 -7.05 10.47 11.40
C LEU A 165 -7.59 11.87 11.20
N PRO A 166 -6.74 12.91 11.31
CA PRO A 166 -7.07 14.24 10.82
C PRO A 166 -7.46 14.20 9.33
N LYS A 167 -8.43 15.04 8.94
CA LYS A 167 -8.92 15.08 7.55
C LYS A 167 -7.87 15.53 6.54
N GLU A 168 -6.81 16.16 7.01
CA GLU A 168 -5.67 16.67 6.25
C GLU A 168 -4.67 15.57 5.89
N VAL A 169 -4.72 14.43 6.59
CA VAL A 169 -3.86 13.27 6.29
C VAL A 169 -4.47 12.48 5.14
N SER A 170 -3.74 12.41 4.05
CA SER A 170 -4.11 11.59 2.90
C SER A 170 -3.94 10.10 3.22
N VAL A 171 -4.91 9.28 2.82
CA VAL A 171 -4.94 7.85 3.12
C VAL A 171 -4.97 7.03 1.83
N HIS A 172 -4.14 6.00 1.79
CA HIS A 172 -4.24 4.87 0.87
C HIS A 172 -4.68 3.63 1.64
N LEU A 173 -5.73 2.95 1.19
CA LEU A 173 -6.17 1.69 1.78
C LEU A 173 -5.48 0.54 1.05
N LEU A 174 -4.55 -0.10 1.76
CA LEU A 174 -3.70 -1.18 1.24
C LEU A 174 -4.45 -2.52 1.30
N GLY A 175 -4.55 -3.21 0.17
CA GLY A 175 -5.18 -4.53 0.08
C GLY A 175 -6.70 -4.46 0.32
N PHE A 176 -7.46 -3.86 -0.59
CA PHE A 176 -8.92 -3.77 -0.45
C PHE A 176 -9.60 -5.09 -0.86
N THR A 177 -10.32 -5.72 0.08
CA THR A 177 -10.83 -7.10 -0.08
C THR A 177 -12.35 -7.24 -0.05
N SER A 178 -13.10 -6.17 0.29
CA SER A 178 -14.56 -6.23 0.39
C SER A 178 -15.23 -4.95 -0.10
N LEU A 179 -16.16 -5.07 -1.05
CA LEU A 179 -16.95 -3.94 -1.53
C LEU A 179 -17.82 -3.31 -0.43
N ASN A 180 -18.22 -4.08 0.58
CA ASN A 180 -19.01 -3.58 1.70
C ASN A 180 -18.23 -2.57 2.54
N GLU A 181 -16.91 -2.60 2.49
CA GLU A 181 -16.05 -1.66 3.22
C GLU A 181 -16.20 -0.21 2.73
N PHE A 182 -16.61 0.02 1.48
CA PHE A 182 -16.81 1.37 0.93
C PHE A 182 -17.79 2.22 1.74
N ILE A 183 -18.77 1.61 2.41
CA ILE A 183 -19.76 2.32 3.20
C ILE A 183 -19.12 3.16 4.33
N TRP A 184 -17.98 2.69 4.86
CA TRP A 184 -17.26 3.34 5.95
C TRP A 184 -16.52 4.60 5.52
N TYR A 185 -16.24 4.73 4.21
CA TYR A 185 -15.38 5.80 3.68
C TYR A 185 -16.12 6.81 2.80
N LYS A 186 -17.44 6.67 2.59
CA LYS A 186 -18.23 7.53 1.68
C LYS A 186 -18.10 9.03 1.98
N ASP A 187 -17.93 9.40 3.26
CA ASP A 187 -17.80 10.79 3.71
C ASP A 187 -16.35 11.15 4.11
N ARG A 188 -15.39 10.30 3.76
CA ARG A 188 -13.96 10.45 4.07
C ARG A 188 -13.18 10.88 2.84
N HIS A 189 -13.19 12.18 2.55
CA HIS A 189 -12.51 12.75 1.37
C HIS A 189 -10.98 12.62 1.42
N ASN A 190 -10.41 12.35 2.58
CA ASN A 190 -8.99 12.08 2.75
C ASN A 190 -8.58 10.66 2.39
N VAL A 191 -9.51 9.73 2.19
CA VAL A 191 -9.22 8.41 1.58
C VAL A 191 -9.09 8.61 0.08
N LEU A 192 -7.83 8.72 -0.39
CA LEU A 192 -7.52 9.12 -1.77
C LEU A 192 -7.54 7.94 -2.72
N SER A 193 -7.05 6.77 -2.27
CA SER A 193 -6.80 5.64 -3.16
C SER A 193 -6.89 4.30 -2.46
N ILE A 194 -7.07 3.26 -3.27
CA ILE A 194 -7.08 1.85 -2.88
C ILE A 194 -6.32 1.03 -3.92
N ASP A 195 -5.76 -0.09 -3.51
CA ASP A 195 -5.32 -1.17 -4.38
C ASP A 195 -6.13 -2.44 -4.11
N THR A 196 -6.33 -3.26 -5.13
CA THR A 196 -7.07 -4.53 -4.98
C THR A 196 -6.85 -5.50 -6.15
N GLY A 197 -6.76 -6.80 -5.81
CA GLY A 197 -6.89 -7.92 -6.73
C GLY A 197 -8.31 -8.49 -6.83
N LEU A 198 -9.25 -7.97 -6.04
CA LEU A 198 -10.58 -8.56 -5.86
C LEU A 198 -11.37 -8.80 -7.17
N PRO A 199 -11.44 -7.85 -8.13
CA PRO A 199 -12.16 -8.09 -9.39
C PRO A 199 -11.59 -9.26 -10.18
N ILE A 200 -10.27 -9.46 -10.12
CA ILE A 200 -9.57 -10.54 -10.82
C ILE A 200 -9.86 -11.89 -10.14
N LEU A 201 -9.79 -11.91 -8.81
CA LEU A 201 -10.08 -13.10 -8.01
C LEU A 201 -11.51 -13.58 -8.22
N LEU A 202 -12.49 -12.68 -8.21
CA LEU A 202 -13.90 -13.02 -8.46
C LEU A 202 -14.12 -13.52 -9.89
N GLY A 203 -13.56 -12.84 -10.89
CA GLY A 203 -13.67 -13.26 -12.30
C GLY A 203 -12.98 -14.60 -12.60
N LEU A 204 -11.97 -15.00 -11.83
CA LEU A 204 -11.34 -16.31 -11.94
C LEU A 204 -12.16 -17.41 -11.27
N GLN A 205 -12.88 -17.11 -10.18
CA GLN A 205 -13.75 -18.05 -9.48
C GLN A 205 -15.02 -18.42 -10.25
N GLU A 206 -15.55 -17.48 -11.05
CA GLU A 206 -16.76 -17.76 -11.88
C GLU A 206 -16.51 -18.64 -13.10
N LYS A 207 -15.24 -18.97 -13.40
CA LYS A 207 -14.85 -19.81 -14.54
C LYS A 207 -14.55 -21.27 -14.21
N VAL A 208 -14.88 -21.70 -12.97
CA VAL A 208 -14.68 -23.10 -12.52
C VAL A 208 -15.98 -23.90 -12.55
#